data_afb6f49eb83d8913e29f883a7217b27d
#
_entry.id   afb6f49eb83d8913e29f883a7217b27d
#
_cell.length_a   1.000
_cell.length_b   1.000
_cell.length_c   1.000
_cell.angle_alpha   90.00
_cell.angle_beta   90.00
_cell.angle_gamma   90.00
#
_symmetry.space_group_name_H-M   'P 1'
#
loop_
_entity.id
_entity.type
_entity.pdbx_description
1 polymer ?
#
loop_
_entity_poly.entity_id
_entity_poly.type
_entity_poly.pdbx_seq_one_letter_code
_entity_poly.pdbx_strand_id
1 'polypeptide(L)'
;NHSFIDFFGKEADTFDFIKEDSLDSAYNPSDDELLALVAKELSKGNQKQFIVLHTYGSHFNYRERYPSEDAFFLPDYPVEAEVKYRDNLVNAYDNTIRYTDSFLSRLIHMLEEQHVDAAMLYTSDHGEDIFDDSRHLFLHASPVPSYYQLHVPFLIWMSDTYREAYPEHWQTVTKNKDKDLSSSRSFFPTMLELGGVQTSYRNDSSSVVSPLYTMKPVSYTHLTL
;
A
#
# COMPACT_ATOMS: atom_id res chain seq x y z
N ASN A 1 -23.01 6.41 5.34
CA ASN A 1 -22.08 5.30 5.28
C ASN A 1 -20.98 5.51 6.31
N HIS A 2 -21.10 4.83 7.46
CA HIS A 2 -20.02 4.82 8.44
C HIS A 2 -19.03 3.73 8.01
N SER A 3 -18.01 4.11 7.21
CA SER A 3 -16.93 3.21 6.88
C SER A 3 -16.02 3.03 8.09
N PHE A 4 -15.29 1.91 8.15
CA PHE A 4 -14.27 1.66 9.17
C PHE A 4 -13.20 2.78 9.19
N ILE A 5 -12.97 3.42 8.05
CA ILE A 5 -12.04 4.54 7.87
C ILE A 5 -12.49 5.79 8.64
N ASP A 6 -13.81 6.05 8.76
CA ASP A 6 -14.33 7.18 9.55
C ASP A 6 -13.92 7.10 11.02
N PHE A 7 -13.66 5.90 11.53
CA PHE A 7 -13.20 5.72 12.89
C PHE A 7 -11.79 6.31 13.08
N PHE A 8 -10.87 6.01 12.16
CA PHE A 8 -9.51 6.54 12.20
C PHE A 8 -9.47 8.05 11.92
N GLY A 9 -10.34 8.55 11.05
CA GLY A 9 -10.44 9.96 10.74
C GLY A 9 -10.78 10.84 11.96
N LYS A 10 -11.46 10.28 12.97
CA LYS A 10 -11.78 11.03 14.20
C LYS A 10 -10.58 11.29 15.11
N GLU A 11 -9.50 10.53 14.94
CA GLU A 11 -8.28 10.67 15.73
C GLU A 11 -7.19 11.45 14.97
N ALA A 12 -7.43 11.77 13.69
CA ALA A 12 -6.52 12.54 12.87
C ALA A 12 -6.74 14.05 13.05
N ASP A 13 -5.65 14.83 13.01
CA ASP A 13 -5.73 16.30 12.99
C ASP A 13 -6.33 16.83 11.69
N THR A 14 -6.11 16.12 10.59
CA THR A 14 -6.71 16.39 9.27
C THR A 14 -7.20 15.08 8.67
N PHE A 15 -8.40 15.10 8.11
CA PHE A 15 -9.00 13.96 7.44
C PHE A 15 -9.72 14.42 6.18
N ASP A 16 -9.17 14.11 5.02
CA ASP A 16 -9.67 14.51 3.71
C ASP A 16 -10.15 13.30 2.90
N PHE A 17 -11.27 13.45 2.21
CA PHE A 17 -11.80 12.50 1.23
C PHE A 17 -11.81 13.11 -0.16
N ILE A 18 -11.44 12.33 -1.16
CA ILE A 18 -11.44 12.82 -2.55
C ILE A 18 -12.85 12.83 -3.18
N LYS A 19 -13.82 12.06 -2.66
CA LYS A 19 -15.05 11.73 -3.40
C LYS A 19 -16.38 12.27 -2.86
N GLU A 20 -16.50 12.74 -1.65
CA GLU A 20 -17.85 12.85 -1.03
C GLU A 20 -18.78 13.91 -1.63
N ASP A 21 -18.30 14.86 -2.42
CA ASP A 21 -19.09 16.02 -2.90
C ASP A 21 -19.53 15.96 -4.37
N SER A 22 -19.13 14.93 -5.15
CA SER A 22 -19.62 14.86 -6.54
C SER A 22 -20.97 14.14 -6.60
N LEU A 23 -22.01 14.92 -6.93
CA LEU A 23 -23.32 14.39 -7.34
C LEU A 23 -23.26 13.61 -8.65
N ASP A 24 -22.10 13.58 -9.31
CA ASP A 24 -21.86 12.84 -10.53
C ASP A 24 -21.43 11.41 -10.20
N SER A 25 -22.35 10.46 -10.37
CA SER A 25 -22.11 9.03 -10.20
C SER A 25 -21.08 8.45 -11.18
N ALA A 26 -20.69 9.22 -12.21
CA ALA A 26 -19.68 8.83 -13.19
C ALA A 26 -18.25 9.25 -12.78
N TYR A 27 -18.08 10.07 -11.75
CA TYR A 27 -16.77 10.47 -11.26
C TYR A 27 -16.10 9.31 -10.50
N ASN A 28 -14.98 8.86 -11.03
CA ASN A 28 -14.12 7.86 -10.42
C ASN A 28 -12.76 8.51 -10.11
N PRO A 29 -12.50 8.91 -8.85
CA PRO A 29 -11.29 9.64 -8.49
C PRO A 29 -10.05 8.78 -8.73
N SER A 30 -8.99 9.44 -9.20
CA SER A 30 -7.66 8.84 -9.31
C SER A 30 -6.92 8.94 -7.97
N ASP A 31 -6.12 7.94 -7.64
CA ASP A 31 -5.21 7.99 -6.49
C ASP A 31 -4.23 9.17 -6.59
N ASP A 32 -3.96 9.69 -7.79
CA ASP A 32 -3.13 10.87 -8.02
C ASP A 32 -3.62 12.14 -7.32
N GLU A 33 -4.92 12.24 -7.09
CA GLU A 33 -5.50 13.38 -6.38
C GLU A 33 -4.99 13.48 -4.93
N LEU A 34 -4.58 12.35 -4.34
CA LEU A 34 -3.95 12.32 -3.02
C LEU A 34 -2.62 13.10 -2.99
N LEU A 35 -1.87 13.16 -4.09
CA LEU A 35 -0.60 13.90 -4.15
C LEU A 35 -0.79 15.39 -3.86
N ALA A 36 -1.88 15.99 -4.34
CA ALA A 36 -2.20 17.39 -4.07
C ALA A 36 -2.49 17.61 -2.58
N LEU A 37 -3.17 16.65 -1.92
CA LEU A 37 -3.44 16.72 -0.48
C LEU A 37 -2.15 16.57 0.33
N VAL A 38 -1.25 15.66 -0.06
CA VAL A 38 0.07 15.51 0.56
C VAL A 38 0.87 16.81 0.42
N ALA A 39 0.93 17.40 -0.78
CA ALA A 39 1.63 18.67 -1.00
C ALA A 39 1.11 19.78 -0.08
N LYS A 40 -0.22 19.86 0.08
CA LYS A 40 -0.89 20.80 1.00
C LYS A 40 -0.46 20.56 2.45
N GLU A 41 -0.42 19.30 2.92
CA GLU A 41 0.01 18.98 4.28
C GLU A 41 1.50 19.29 4.48
N LEU A 42 2.37 18.92 3.57
CA LEU A 42 3.79 19.23 3.64
C LEU A 42 4.07 20.75 3.69
N SER A 43 3.28 21.55 2.96
CA SER A 43 3.42 23.01 2.94
C SER A 43 3.11 23.69 4.29
N LYS A 44 2.45 23.01 5.24
CA LYS A 44 2.19 23.53 6.58
C LYS A 44 3.46 23.67 7.43
N GLY A 45 4.55 22.99 7.04
CA GLY A 45 5.86 23.10 7.72
C GLY A 45 5.87 22.57 9.15
N ASN A 46 4.98 21.64 9.49
CA ASN A 46 4.95 21.02 10.81
C ASN A 46 6.24 20.21 11.04
N GLN A 47 6.79 20.26 12.24
CA GLN A 47 8.06 19.58 12.57
C GLN A 47 7.96 18.05 12.50
N LYS A 48 6.80 17.48 12.76
CA LYS A 48 6.54 16.03 12.68
C LYS A 48 5.17 15.81 12.06
N GLN A 49 5.14 14.96 11.05
CA GLN A 49 3.91 14.59 10.37
C GLN A 49 3.84 13.06 10.24
N PHE A 50 2.68 12.51 10.48
CA PHE A 50 2.33 11.13 10.17
C PHE A 50 1.17 11.16 9.18
N ILE A 51 1.41 10.76 7.95
CA ILE A 51 0.44 10.82 6.86
C ILE A 51 0.06 9.39 6.48
N VAL A 52 -1.23 9.09 6.49
CA VAL A 52 -1.79 7.81 6.02
C VAL A 52 -2.53 8.07 4.72
N LEU A 53 -2.10 7.43 3.64
CA LEU A 53 -2.76 7.46 2.35
C LEU A 53 -3.47 6.13 2.13
N HIS A 54 -4.79 6.19 1.94
CA HIS A 54 -5.59 5.03 1.62
C HIS A 54 -6.00 5.13 0.14
N THR A 55 -5.35 4.33 -0.68
CA THR A 55 -5.52 4.30 -2.14
C THR A 55 -6.54 3.26 -2.57
N TYR A 56 -7.13 3.43 -3.74
CA TYR A 56 -7.87 2.37 -4.40
C TYR A 56 -6.93 1.29 -4.95
N GLY A 57 -5.75 1.70 -5.42
CA GLY A 57 -4.75 0.78 -5.95
C GLY A 57 -5.31 -0.12 -7.05
N SER A 58 -5.13 -1.43 -6.86
CA SER A 58 -5.53 -2.46 -7.84
C SER A 58 -6.92 -3.06 -7.56
N HIS A 59 -7.83 -2.30 -6.93
CA HIS A 59 -9.19 -2.78 -6.66
C HIS A 59 -10.01 -2.94 -7.97
N PHE A 60 -10.76 -4.02 -8.07
CA PHE A 60 -11.69 -4.26 -9.21
C PHE A 60 -12.79 -3.14 -9.26
N ASN A 61 -13.20 -2.60 -10.42
CA ASN A 61 -12.82 -2.93 -11.78
C ASN A 61 -11.45 -2.33 -12.15
N TYR A 62 -10.49 -3.16 -12.51
CA TYR A 62 -9.10 -2.76 -12.77
C TYR A 62 -8.97 -1.69 -13.85
N ARG A 63 -9.78 -1.78 -14.95
CA ARG A 63 -9.73 -0.86 -16.08
C ARG A 63 -10.09 0.57 -15.70
N GLU A 64 -10.76 0.77 -14.57
CA GLU A 64 -11.15 2.08 -14.05
C GLU A 64 -10.09 2.72 -13.14
N ARG A 65 -8.97 2.04 -12.88
CA ARG A 65 -7.96 2.48 -11.91
C ARG A 65 -6.81 3.26 -12.54
N TYR A 66 -6.75 3.36 -13.86
CA TYR A 66 -5.71 4.10 -14.57
C TYR A 66 -6.29 4.76 -15.83
N PRO A 67 -5.72 5.91 -16.30
CA PRO A 67 -6.08 6.55 -17.55
C PRO A 67 -5.80 5.63 -18.75
N SER A 68 -6.59 5.76 -19.81
CA SER A 68 -6.45 4.91 -21.01
C SER A 68 -5.10 5.07 -21.69
N GLU A 69 -4.52 6.26 -21.64
CA GLU A 69 -3.22 6.60 -22.19
C GLU A 69 -2.06 5.93 -21.44
N ASP A 70 -2.27 5.54 -20.18
CA ASP A 70 -1.26 4.86 -19.35
C ASP A 70 -1.31 3.32 -19.48
N ALA A 71 -2.27 2.79 -20.25
CA ALA A 71 -2.36 1.37 -20.53
C ALA A 71 -1.14 0.90 -21.33
N PHE A 72 -0.37 -0.01 -20.76
CA PHE A 72 0.83 -0.59 -21.38
C PHE A 72 0.60 -2.03 -21.84
N PHE A 73 -0.02 -2.84 -21.00
CA PHE A 73 -0.35 -4.22 -21.32
C PHE A 73 -1.70 -4.27 -22.02
N LEU A 74 -1.74 -4.81 -23.23
CA LEU A 74 -2.91 -4.85 -24.07
C LEU A 74 -3.12 -6.24 -24.70
N PRO A 75 -4.35 -6.65 -24.99
CA PRO A 75 -5.63 -5.94 -24.72
C PRO A 75 -5.97 -5.96 -23.21
N ASP A 76 -6.51 -4.86 -22.68
CA ASP A 76 -6.94 -4.69 -21.30
C ASP A 76 -8.47 -4.57 -21.17
N TYR A 77 -9.19 -4.95 -22.22
CA TYR A 77 -10.64 -4.95 -22.32
C TYR A 77 -11.09 -6.03 -23.32
N PRO A 78 -12.25 -6.69 -23.10
CA PRO A 78 -13.18 -6.54 -21.96
C PRO A 78 -12.67 -7.16 -20.65
N VAL A 79 -13.23 -6.70 -19.51
CA VAL A 79 -12.83 -7.12 -18.14
C VAL A 79 -13.98 -7.72 -17.33
N GLU A 80 -14.93 -8.39 -18.01
CA GLU A 80 -15.93 -9.19 -17.32
C GLU A 80 -15.31 -10.35 -16.57
N ALA A 81 -15.86 -10.66 -15.39
CA ALA A 81 -15.37 -11.72 -14.50
C ALA A 81 -15.65 -13.14 -15.05
N GLU A 82 -15.08 -13.44 -16.22
CA GLU A 82 -15.18 -14.73 -16.90
C GLU A 82 -13.81 -15.23 -17.32
N VAL A 83 -13.59 -16.55 -17.18
CA VAL A 83 -12.31 -17.20 -17.50
C VAL A 83 -11.81 -16.89 -18.92
N LYS A 84 -12.72 -16.76 -19.89
CA LYS A 84 -12.36 -16.43 -21.29
C LYS A 84 -11.69 -15.07 -21.45
N TYR A 85 -11.85 -14.15 -20.49
CA TYR A 85 -11.24 -12.81 -20.49
C TYR A 85 -10.06 -12.71 -19.53
N ARG A 86 -9.55 -13.86 -19.03
CA ARG A 86 -8.46 -13.88 -18.05
C ARG A 86 -7.26 -13.03 -18.48
N ASP A 87 -6.82 -13.18 -19.71
CA ASP A 87 -5.63 -12.45 -20.19
C ASP A 87 -5.85 -10.93 -20.22
N ASN A 88 -7.04 -10.48 -20.59
CA ASN A 88 -7.40 -9.06 -20.53
C ASN A 88 -7.47 -8.55 -19.09
N LEU A 89 -8.03 -9.35 -18.17
CA LEU A 89 -8.09 -9.04 -16.75
C LEU A 89 -6.70 -8.93 -16.14
N VAL A 90 -5.79 -9.86 -16.47
CA VAL A 90 -4.39 -9.82 -16.03
C VAL A 90 -3.70 -8.56 -16.58
N ASN A 91 -3.84 -8.26 -17.87
CA ASN A 91 -3.28 -7.05 -18.46
C ASN A 91 -3.79 -5.78 -17.78
N ALA A 92 -5.11 -5.71 -17.51
CA ALA A 92 -5.70 -4.57 -16.80
C ALA A 92 -5.17 -4.48 -15.36
N TYR A 93 -5.03 -5.61 -14.65
CA TYR A 93 -4.45 -5.66 -13.30
C TYR A 93 -2.99 -5.20 -13.31
N ASP A 94 -2.17 -5.70 -14.23
CA ASP A 94 -0.76 -5.30 -14.36
C ASP A 94 -0.61 -3.81 -14.68
N ASN A 95 -1.53 -3.23 -15.45
CA ASN A 95 -1.57 -1.77 -15.67
C ASN A 95 -1.87 -1.02 -14.36
N THR A 96 -2.72 -1.55 -13.47
CA THR A 96 -2.94 -0.92 -12.14
C THR A 96 -1.69 -0.94 -11.28
N ILE A 97 -0.92 -2.04 -11.32
CA ILE A 97 0.36 -2.15 -10.60
C ILE A 97 1.36 -1.09 -11.10
N ARG A 98 1.48 -0.93 -12.43
CA ARG A 98 2.31 0.13 -13.02
C ARG A 98 1.87 1.53 -12.61
N TYR A 99 0.57 1.75 -12.56
CA TYR A 99 0.03 3.05 -12.17
C TYR A 99 0.31 3.35 -10.69
N THR A 100 0.15 2.35 -9.82
CA THR A 100 0.53 2.45 -8.40
C THR A 100 2.02 2.71 -8.23
N ASP A 101 2.89 2.04 -9.00
CA ASP A 101 4.34 2.29 -8.99
C ASP A 101 4.67 3.75 -9.38
N SER A 102 4.02 4.26 -10.44
CA SER A 102 4.13 5.66 -10.86
C SER A 102 3.67 6.64 -9.77
N PHE A 103 2.56 6.34 -9.09
CA PHE A 103 2.07 7.13 -7.96
C PHE A 103 3.09 7.17 -6.82
N LEU A 104 3.61 6.00 -6.40
CA LEU A 104 4.62 5.92 -5.34
C LEU A 104 5.92 6.64 -5.73
N SER A 105 6.35 6.53 -6.98
CA SER A 105 7.53 7.24 -7.50
C SER A 105 7.37 8.76 -7.39
N ARG A 106 6.20 9.29 -7.76
CA ARG A 106 5.91 10.74 -7.63
C ARG A 106 5.82 11.19 -6.18
N LEU A 107 5.23 10.36 -5.31
CA LEU A 107 5.20 10.63 -3.88
C LEU A 107 6.63 10.68 -3.29
N ILE A 108 7.47 9.71 -3.63
CA ILE A 108 8.87 9.68 -3.22
C ILE A 108 9.60 10.94 -3.68
N HIS A 109 9.47 11.31 -4.95
CA HIS A 109 10.10 12.50 -5.49
C HIS A 109 9.66 13.77 -4.77
N MET A 110 8.36 13.90 -4.47
CA MET A 110 7.83 15.01 -3.68
C MET A 110 8.44 15.06 -2.27
N LEU A 111 8.66 13.92 -1.63
CA LEU A 111 9.28 13.85 -0.30
C LEU A 111 10.79 14.19 -0.36
N GLU A 112 11.49 13.77 -1.41
CA GLU A 112 12.89 14.11 -1.64
C GLU A 112 13.11 15.62 -1.81
N GLU A 113 12.22 16.29 -2.53
CA GLU A 113 12.26 17.75 -2.72
C GLU A 113 12.12 18.54 -1.41
N GLN A 114 11.54 17.95 -0.36
CA GLN A 114 11.42 18.61 0.95
C GLN A 114 12.75 18.65 1.71
N HIS A 115 13.72 17.79 1.38
CA HIS A 115 15.00 17.67 2.09
C HIS A 115 14.85 17.46 3.60
N VAL A 116 13.89 16.66 4.00
CA VAL A 116 13.57 16.32 5.41
C VAL A 116 13.80 14.85 5.70
N ASP A 117 13.90 14.51 6.98
CA ASP A 117 13.94 13.12 7.41
C ASP A 117 12.58 12.47 7.16
N ALA A 118 12.48 11.70 6.09
CA ALA A 118 11.26 11.04 5.69
C ALA A 118 11.46 9.55 5.50
N ALA A 119 10.47 8.77 5.93
CA ALA A 119 10.35 7.34 5.64
C ALA A 119 8.94 7.04 5.15
N MET A 120 8.82 6.16 4.17
CA MET A 120 7.55 5.66 3.65
C MET A 120 7.50 4.14 3.79
N LEU A 121 6.36 3.63 4.21
CA LEU A 121 6.05 2.20 4.19
C LEU A 121 4.77 2.01 3.36
N TYR A 122 4.85 1.14 2.36
CA TYR A 122 3.73 0.77 1.52
C TYR A 122 3.48 -0.74 1.62
N THR A 123 2.21 -1.12 1.69
CA THR A 123 1.75 -2.50 1.55
C THR A 123 0.33 -2.51 1.02
N SER A 124 -0.07 -3.60 0.37
CA SER A 124 -1.48 -3.88 0.10
C SER A 124 -2.09 -4.62 1.29
N ASP A 125 -3.38 -4.47 1.51
CA ASP A 125 -4.17 -5.22 2.50
C ASP A 125 -4.35 -6.69 2.07
N HIS A 126 -4.53 -6.95 0.77
CA HIS A 126 -4.59 -8.29 0.15
C HIS A 126 -4.15 -8.23 -1.31
N GLY A 127 -3.92 -9.39 -1.90
CA GLY A 127 -3.83 -9.58 -3.34
C GLY A 127 -5.16 -10.11 -3.90
N GLU A 128 -5.16 -10.50 -5.18
CA GLU A 128 -6.34 -10.96 -5.88
C GLU A 128 -6.11 -12.24 -6.68
N ASP A 129 -7.12 -13.09 -6.76
CA ASP A 129 -7.16 -14.18 -7.73
C ASP A 129 -7.76 -13.69 -9.06
N ILE A 130 -7.13 -14.04 -10.16
CA ILE A 130 -7.60 -13.74 -11.52
C ILE A 130 -7.63 -15.02 -12.32
N PHE A 131 -8.37 -16.03 -11.82
CA PHE A 131 -8.44 -17.36 -12.41
C PHE A 131 -7.06 -18.03 -12.56
N ASP A 132 -6.20 -17.90 -11.55
CA ASP A 132 -4.79 -18.27 -11.61
C ASP A 132 -4.55 -19.77 -11.55
N ASP A 133 -5.44 -20.51 -10.90
CA ASP A 133 -5.32 -21.96 -10.73
C ASP A 133 -6.62 -22.71 -11.09
N SER A 134 -6.59 -24.04 -10.93
CA SER A 134 -7.72 -24.91 -11.25
C SER A 134 -8.99 -24.67 -10.43
N ARG A 135 -8.94 -23.88 -9.37
CA ARG A 135 -10.11 -23.48 -8.56
C ARG A 135 -10.93 -22.38 -9.24
N HIS A 136 -10.34 -21.70 -10.24
CA HIS A 136 -10.95 -20.59 -10.96
C HIS A 136 -11.51 -19.49 -10.03
N LEU A 137 -10.77 -19.18 -8.97
CA LEU A 137 -11.14 -18.11 -8.05
C LEU A 137 -10.99 -16.74 -8.72
N PHE A 138 -11.84 -15.82 -8.34
CA PHE A 138 -11.79 -14.43 -8.81
C PHE A 138 -11.95 -13.48 -7.64
N LEU A 139 -11.13 -12.42 -7.60
CA LEU A 139 -11.02 -11.46 -6.51
C LEU A 139 -10.48 -12.09 -5.21
N HIS A 140 -10.95 -11.59 -4.07
CA HIS A 140 -10.53 -11.99 -2.72
C HIS A 140 -11.73 -12.51 -1.91
N ALA A 141 -11.54 -12.74 -0.60
CA ALA A 141 -12.55 -13.25 0.32
C ALA A 141 -13.00 -14.71 0.06
N SER A 142 -12.13 -15.52 -0.57
CA SER A 142 -12.35 -16.96 -0.62
C SER A 142 -12.24 -17.56 0.79
N PRO A 143 -13.10 -18.54 1.16
CA PRO A 143 -13.01 -19.24 2.45
C PRO A 143 -11.63 -19.89 2.71
N VAL A 144 -10.93 -20.29 1.64
CA VAL A 144 -9.54 -20.74 1.68
C VAL A 144 -8.75 -19.84 0.74
N PRO A 145 -8.06 -18.83 1.26
CA PRO A 145 -7.33 -17.88 0.43
C PRO A 145 -6.22 -18.59 -0.36
N SER A 146 -5.96 -18.06 -1.54
CA SER A 146 -4.86 -18.51 -2.39
C SER A 146 -3.53 -17.87 -1.98
N TYR A 147 -2.43 -18.36 -2.54
CA TYR A 147 -1.15 -17.68 -2.50
C TYR A 147 -1.26 -16.25 -3.06
N TYR A 148 -2.00 -16.04 -4.14
CA TYR A 148 -2.17 -14.76 -4.80
C TYR A 148 -2.88 -13.72 -3.94
N GLN A 149 -3.82 -14.13 -3.08
CA GLN A 149 -4.48 -13.25 -2.11
C GLN A 149 -3.57 -12.86 -0.94
N LEU A 150 -2.61 -13.71 -0.58
CA LEU A 150 -1.79 -13.54 0.62
C LEU A 150 -0.42 -12.92 0.33
N HIS A 151 0.08 -13.05 -0.90
CA HIS A 151 1.38 -12.55 -1.30
C HIS A 151 1.28 -11.09 -1.76
N VAL A 152 1.54 -10.16 -0.84
CA VAL A 152 1.44 -8.72 -1.07
C VAL A 152 2.81 -8.05 -0.98
N PRO A 153 3.00 -6.89 -1.65
CA PRO A 153 4.23 -6.13 -1.53
C PRO A 153 4.38 -5.53 -0.13
N PHE A 154 5.62 -5.41 0.32
CA PHE A 154 5.98 -4.67 1.53
C PHE A 154 7.22 -3.84 1.21
N LEU A 155 7.03 -2.55 0.98
CA LEU A 155 8.05 -1.64 0.49
C LEU A 155 8.37 -0.59 1.55
N ILE A 156 9.66 -0.37 1.80
CA ILE A 156 10.16 0.70 2.65
C ILE A 156 11.08 1.58 1.84
N TRP A 157 10.82 2.88 1.87
CA TRP A 157 11.70 3.90 1.36
C TRP A 157 12.13 4.85 2.49
N MET A 158 13.34 5.37 2.41
CA MET A 158 13.91 6.33 3.35
C MET A 158 14.66 7.41 2.57
N SER A 159 14.42 8.68 2.90
CA SER A 159 15.20 9.80 2.34
C SER A 159 16.68 9.69 2.72
N ASP A 160 17.53 10.39 1.98
CA ASP A 160 18.97 10.43 2.27
C ASP A 160 19.23 11.00 3.67
N THR A 161 18.54 12.09 4.03
CA THR A 161 18.63 12.70 5.36
C THR A 161 18.18 11.74 6.46
N TYR A 162 17.11 10.97 6.24
CA TYR A 162 16.68 9.95 7.20
C TYR A 162 17.73 8.84 7.37
N ARG A 163 18.34 8.38 6.28
CA ARG A 163 19.40 7.35 6.33
C ARG A 163 20.67 7.83 7.02
N GLU A 164 20.98 9.12 6.90
CA GLU A 164 22.09 9.75 7.62
C GLU A 164 21.78 9.91 9.12
N ALA A 165 20.55 10.28 9.47
CA ALA A 165 20.11 10.45 10.86
C ALA A 165 19.91 9.11 11.58
N TYR A 166 19.45 8.06 10.88
CA TYR A 166 19.13 6.73 11.41
C TYR A 166 19.81 5.61 10.60
N PRO A 167 21.14 5.57 10.54
CA PRO A 167 21.89 4.62 9.69
C PRO A 167 21.63 3.16 10.09
N GLU A 168 21.32 2.89 11.36
CA GLU A 168 20.99 1.55 11.86
C GLU A 168 19.68 1.00 11.25
N HIS A 169 18.68 1.84 11.02
CA HIS A 169 17.44 1.41 10.36
C HIS A 169 17.71 0.96 8.91
N TRP A 170 18.49 1.75 8.17
CA TRP A 170 18.86 1.42 6.81
C TRP A 170 19.69 0.13 6.72
N GLN A 171 20.73 0.01 7.55
CA GLN A 171 21.57 -1.19 7.60
C GLN A 171 20.74 -2.43 7.95
N THR A 172 19.83 -2.30 8.91
CA THR A 172 19.01 -3.41 9.38
C THR A 172 17.97 -3.84 8.33
N VAL A 173 17.25 -2.91 7.71
CA VAL A 173 16.27 -3.27 6.67
C VAL A 173 16.95 -3.89 5.47
N THR A 174 18.13 -3.39 5.07
CA THR A 174 18.93 -3.97 3.98
C THR A 174 19.35 -5.40 4.29
N LYS A 175 19.72 -5.70 5.54
CA LYS A 175 20.04 -7.05 6.00
C LYS A 175 18.82 -7.97 6.04
N ASN A 176 17.65 -7.41 6.32
CA ASN A 176 16.40 -8.16 6.49
C ASN A 176 15.59 -8.30 5.18
N LYS A 177 15.97 -7.60 4.10
CA LYS A 177 15.19 -7.50 2.84
C LYS A 177 14.82 -8.84 2.20
N ASP A 178 15.66 -9.86 2.39
CA ASP A 178 15.46 -11.20 1.80
C ASP A 178 14.81 -12.18 2.81
N LYS A 179 14.40 -11.70 3.98
CA LYS A 179 13.70 -12.52 4.95
C LYS A 179 12.21 -12.52 4.66
N ASP A 180 11.61 -13.69 4.80
CA ASP A 180 10.15 -13.77 4.81
C ASP A 180 9.57 -12.93 5.94
N LEU A 181 8.47 -12.26 5.68
CA LEU A 181 7.76 -11.47 6.68
C LEU A 181 6.24 -11.70 6.60
N SER A 182 5.55 -11.33 7.67
CA SER A 182 4.10 -11.22 7.70
C SER A 182 3.74 -9.75 7.77
N SER A 183 3.17 -9.20 6.69
CA SER A 183 2.81 -7.77 6.61
C SER A 183 1.90 -7.35 7.76
N SER A 184 0.87 -8.14 8.08
CA SER A 184 -0.08 -7.86 9.17
C SER A 184 0.58 -7.78 10.57
N ARG A 185 1.71 -8.45 10.78
CA ARG A 185 2.44 -8.43 12.07
C ARG A 185 3.57 -7.43 12.09
N SER A 186 4.20 -7.18 10.93
CA SER A 186 5.38 -6.32 10.83
C SER A 186 5.04 -4.86 10.53
N PHE A 187 3.89 -4.58 9.93
CA PHE A 187 3.51 -3.22 9.52
C PHE A 187 3.52 -2.24 10.71
N PHE A 188 2.68 -2.49 11.70
CA PHE A 188 2.52 -1.58 12.83
C PHE A 188 3.80 -1.39 13.67
N PRO A 189 4.54 -2.46 14.09
CA PRO A 189 5.80 -2.28 14.82
C PRO A 189 6.86 -1.53 14.00
N THR A 190 6.94 -1.78 12.69
CA THR A 190 7.88 -1.08 11.82
C THR A 190 7.54 0.41 11.70
N MET A 191 6.25 0.76 11.55
CA MET A 191 5.82 2.16 11.54
C MET A 191 6.14 2.89 12.83
N LEU A 192 5.90 2.28 13.99
CA LEU A 192 6.25 2.87 15.29
C LEU A 192 7.75 3.14 15.39
N GLU A 193 8.58 2.21 14.93
CA GLU A 193 10.04 2.35 15.01
C GLU A 193 10.55 3.40 14.04
N LEU A 194 10.09 3.41 12.78
CA LEU A 194 10.42 4.44 11.80
C LEU A 194 10.04 5.85 12.29
N GLY A 195 8.89 5.99 12.94
CA GLY A 195 8.42 7.24 13.51
C GLY A 195 9.08 7.61 14.86
N GLY A 196 9.97 6.78 15.41
CA GLY A 196 10.61 6.99 16.71
C GLY A 196 9.64 6.94 17.88
N VAL A 197 8.48 6.29 17.74
CA VAL A 197 7.43 6.22 18.77
C VAL A 197 7.80 5.18 19.83
N GLN A 198 7.86 5.61 21.08
CA GLN A 198 8.10 4.75 22.24
C GLN A 198 6.77 4.43 22.92
N THR A 199 6.39 3.17 22.92
CA THR A 199 5.14 2.68 23.53
C THR A 199 5.26 1.22 23.95
N SER A 200 4.44 0.81 24.91
CA SER A 200 4.35 -0.60 25.35
C SER A 200 3.77 -1.53 24.26
N TYR A 201 3.15 -0.97 23.22
CA TYR A 201 2.63 -1.72 22.07
C TYR A 201 3.69 -2.02 21.00
N ARG A 202 4.86 -1.39 21.08
CA ARG A 202 5.95 -1.62 20.13
C ARG A 202 6.57 -2.99 20.42
N ASN A 203 6.72 -3.78 19.37
CA ASN A 203 7.37 -5.08 19.41
C ASN A 203 8.55 -5.11 18.44
N ASP A 204 9.75 -4.88 18.95
CA ASP A 204 10.97 -4.79 18.15
C ASP A 204 11.31 -6.10 17.43
N SER A 205 10.89 -7.25 17.96
CA SER A 205 11.11 -8.54 17.29
C SER A 205 10.26 -8.72 16.02
N SER A 206 9.25 -7.87 15.82
CA SER A 206 8.36 -7.85 14.67
C SER A 206 8.63 -6.68 13.72
N SER A 207 9.47 -5.72 14.11
CA SER A 207 9.84 -4.59 13.25
C SER A 207 10.98 -4.98 12.32
N VAL A 208 10.81 -4.77 11.01
CA VAL A 208 11.82 -5.15 10.01
C VAL A 208 13.04 -4.20 9.99
N VAL A 209 12.93 -3.03 10.61
CA VAL A 209 14.05 -2.09 10.79
C VAL A 209 14.75 -2.26 12.14
N SER A 210 14.27 -3.18 12.97
CA SER A 210 14.92 -3.50 14.24
C SER A 210 16.02 -4.58 14.10
N PRO A 211 17.18 -4.41 14.76
CA PRO A 211 18.19 -5.47 14.82
C PRO A 211 17.69 -6.72 15.57
N LEU A 212 16.60 -6.59 16.33
CA LEU A 212 15.97 -7.69 17.07
C LEU A 212 14.95 -8.46 16.22
N TYR A 213 14.78 -8.13 14.94
CA TYR A 213 13.82 -8.80 14.07
C TYR A 213 14.09 -10.30 13.95
N THR A 214 13.19 -11.08 14.51
CA THR A 214 13.28 -12.55 14.53
C THR A 214 12.00 -13.24 14.07
N MET A 215 11.01 -12.47 13.63
CA MET A 215 9.73 -13.02 13.22
C MET A 215 9.94 -14.04 12.10
N LYS A 216 9.41 -15.24 12.32
CA LYS A 216 9.25 -16.24 11.26
C LYS A 216 7.85 -16.07 10.67
N PRO A 217 7.69 -16.07 9.35
CA PRO A 217 6.37 -16.11 8.76
C PRO A 217 5.62 -17.32 9.33
N VAL A 218 4.39 -17.10 9.73
CA VAL A 218 3.49 -18.21 10.03
C VAL A 218 3.07 -18.75 8.69
N SER A 219 3.41 -20.00 8.39
CA SER A 219 2.79 -20.66 7.24
C SER A 219 1.29 -20.71 7.52
N TYR A 220 0.51 -19.96 6.73
CA TYR A 220 -0.93 -19.91 6.88
C TYR A 220 -1.56 -21.20 6.41
N THR A 221 -1.68 -22.16 7.32
CA THR A 221 -2.57 -23.31 7.13
C THR A 221 -3.95 -23.09 7.73
N HIS A 222 -4.14 -22.05 8.54
CA HIS A 222 -5.43 -21.73 9.15
C HIS A 222 -5.54 -20.22 9.39
N LEU A 223 -6.20 -19.50 8.47
CA LEU A 223 -6.91 -18.27 8.79
C LEU A 223 -8.26 -18.70 9.37
N THR A 224 -8.36 -18.71 10.69
CA THR A 224 -9.65 -18.62 11.36
C THR A 224 -9.94 -17.12 11.46
N LEU A 225 -10.97 -16.69 10.75
CA LEU A 225 -11.60 -15.38 10.94
C LEU A 225 -12.26 -15.28 12.30
#